data_8eddb1e6faf195fcc2f23efce568ae77
#
_entry.id   8eddb1e6faf195fcc2f23efce568ae77
#
_cell.length_a   1.000
_cell.length_b   1.000
_cell.length_c   1.000
_cell.angle_alpha   90.00
_cell.angle_beta   90.00
_cell.angle_gamma   90.00
#
_symmetry.space_group_name_H-M   'P 1'
#
loop_
_entity.id
_entity.type
_entity.pdbx_description
1 polymer ?
#
loop_
_entity_poly.entity_id
_entity_poly.type
_entity_poly.pdbx_seq_one_letter_code
_entity_poly.pdbx_strand_id
1 'polypeptide(L)'
;MFDDRGLPGVVKEQLAIVVSGLNVSSYCLPAHLEILGRLGIDKAIGRKLAVNYPSAPVEPKIMELFRFADKLNRSPGEMEKVDVDRLREAGWSELAIFDAVLVTSLYACANRFSAGLGLIADF
;
A
#
# COMPACT_ATOMS: atom_id res chain seq x y z
N MET A 1 4.70 -11.65 -4.28
CA MET A 1 3.86 -10.45 -4.25
C MET A 1 2.93 -10.30 -5.46
N PHE A 2 3.23 -10.91 -6.57
CA PHE A 2 2.41 -10.80 -7.80
C PHE A 2 1.38 -11.93 -7.97
N ASP A 3 1.16 -12.73 -6.93
CA ASP A 3 0.10 -13.75 -6.90
C ASP A 3 -1.25 -13.06 -6.69
N ASP A 4 -2.19 -13.27 -7.62
CA ASP A 4 -3.50 -12.59 -7.62
C ASP A 4 -4.60 -13.37 -6.87
N ARG A 5 -4.26 -14.46 -6.16
CA ARG A 5 -5.26 -15.26 -5.43
C ARG A 5 -5.97 -14.49 -4.31
N GLY A 6 -5.28 -13.56 -3.66
CA GLY A 6 -5.87 -12.66 -2.67
C GLY A 6 -6.14 -11.30 -3.29
N LEU A 7 -5.21 -10.36 -3.11
CA LEU A 7 -5.26 -9.07 -3.81
C LEU A 7 -4.63 -9.19 -5.19
N PRO A 8 -5.17 -8.50 -6.21
CA PRO A 8 -4.48 -8.35 -7.49
C PRO A 8 -3.10 -7.73 -7.31
N GLY A 9 -2.12 -8.16 -8.12
CA GLY A 9 -0.75 -7.67 -8.05
C GLY A 9 -0.64 -6.15 -8.16
N VAL A 10 -1.45 -5.53 -9.03
CA VAL A 10 -1.52 -4.07 -9.17
C VAL A 10 -1.96 -3.40 -7.85
N VAL A 11 -2.94 -3.97 -7.17
CA VAL A 11 -3.42 -3.42 -5.89
C VAL A 11 -2.37 -3.55 -4.79
N LYS A 12 -1.63 -4.67 -4.77
CA LYS A 12 -0.49 -4.84 -3.85
C LYS A 12 0.58 -3.76 -4.05
N GLU A 13 0.92 -3.46 -5.31
CA GLU A 13 1.88 -2.39 -5.63
C GLU A 13 1.34 -1.01 -5.25
N GLN A 14 0.06 -0.76 -5.48
CA GLN A 14 -0.58 0.48 -5.06
C GLN A 14 -0.53 0.65 -3.53
N LEU A 15 -0.81 -0.41 -2.77
CA LEU A 15 -0.68 -0.41 -1.31
C LEU A 15 0.76 -0.12 -0.87
N ALA A 16 1.74 -0.76 -1.52
CA ALA A 16 3.15 -0.52 -1.23
C ALA A 16 3.53 0.95 -1.42
N ILE A 17 3.02 1.58 -2.48
CA ILE A 17 3.24 3.00 -2.74
C ILE A 17 2.58 3.88 -1.69
N VAL A 18 1.33 3.59 -1.32
CA VAL A 18 0.62 4.34 -0.27
C VAL A 18 1.41 4.28 1.05
N VAL A 19 1.79 3.09 1.50
CA VAL A 19 2.53 2.91 2.74
C VAL A 19 3.90 3.60 2.68
N SER A 20 4.63 3.43 1.58
CA SER A 20 5.95 4.03 1.40
C SER A 20 5.89 5.55 1.30
N GLY A 21 4.82 6.08 0.72
CA GLY A 21 4.55 7.52 0.70
C GLY A 21 4.25 8.08 2.08
N LEU A 22 3.42 7.39 2.87
CA LEU A 22 3.11 7.76 4.24
C LEU A 22 4.36 7.80 5.12
N ASN A 23 5.30 6.88 4.90
CA ASN A 23 6.55 6.78 5.63
C ASN A 23 7.69 7.59 4.98
N VAL A 24 7.43 8.25 3.87
CA VAL A 24 8.39 9.07 3.12
C VAL A 24 9.66 8.28 2.79
N SER A 25 9.51 7.06 2.25
CA SER A 25 10.64 6.19 1.94
C SER A 25 11.34 6.61 0.65
N SER A 26 12.58 7.06 0.75
CA SER A 26 13.39 7.47 -0.39
C SER A 26 13.93 6.29 -1.21
N TYR A 27 13.90 5.08 -0.66
CA TYR A 27 14.31 3.85 -1.36
C TYR A 27 13.12 3.09 -1.95
N CYS A 28 12.14 2.74 -1.11
CA CYS A 28 11.02 1.89 -1.53
C CYS A 28 10.07 2.59 -2.49
N LEU A 29 9.83 3.88 -2.30
CA LEU A 29 8.86 4.62 -3.13
C LEU A 29 9.26 4.67 -4.61
N PRO A 30 10.50 5.08 -4.99
CA PRO A 30 10.90 5.06 -6.40
C PRO A 30 10.84 3.67 -7.03
N ALA A 31 11.20 2.61 -6.27
CA ALA A 31 11.16 1.23 -6.75
C ALA A 31 9.74 0.82 -7.16
N HIS A 32 8.76 1.09 -6.29
CA HIS A 32 7.37 0.71 -6.56
C HIS A 32 6.71 1.59 -7.62
N LEU A 33 7.10 2.86 -7.73
CA LEU A 33 6.64 3.71 -8.82
C LEU A 33 7.11 3.17 -10.17
N GLU A 34 8.34 2.68 -10.25
CA GLU A 34 8.89 2.06 -11.45
C GLU A 34 8.14 0.77 -11.81
N ILE A 35 7.89 -0.09 -10.83
CA ILE A 35 7.13 -1.33 -11.03
C ILE A 35 5.72 -1.03 -11.49
N LEU A 36 5.05 -0.07 -10.86
CA LEU A 36 3.68 0.31 -11.22
C LEU A 36 3.61 0.83 -12.66
N GLY A 37 4.61 1.62 -13.07
CA GLY A 37 4.74 2.09 -14.45
C GLY A 37 4.86 0.94 -15.45
N ARG A 38 5.63 -0.09 -15.12
CA ARG A 38 5.78 -1.30 -15.96
C ARG A 38 4.48 -2.11 -16.04
N LEU A 39 3.62 -2.01 -15.03
CA LEU A 39 2.29 -2.62 -15.04
C LEU A 39 1.25 -1.80 -15.82
N GLY A 40 1.66 -0.70 -16.43
CA GLY A 40 0.81 0.12 -17.28
C GLY A 40 0.00 1.19 -16.55
N ILE A 41 0.31 1.46 -15.30
CA ILE A 41 -0.35 2.51 -14.52
C ILE A 41 0.36 3.85 -14.74
N ASP A 42 -0.43 4.88 -15.00
CA ASP A 42 0.08 6.24 -15.20
C ASP A 42 0.89 6.72 -13.98
N LYS A 43 2.05 7.31 -14.24
CA LYS A 43 2.94 7.87 -13.20
C LYS A 43 2.24 8.95 -12.36
N ALA A 44 1.30 9.71 -12.95
CA ALA A 44 0.53 10.72 -12.24
C ALA A 44 -0.36 10.08 -11.15
N ILE A 45 -0.95 8.91 -11.44
CA ILE A 45 -1.72 8.14 -10.45
C ILE A 45 -0.79 7.64 -9.34
N GLY A 46 0.37 7.10 -9.69
CA GLY A 46 1.35 6.66 -8.72
C GLY A 46 1.78 7.78 -7.76
N ARG A 47 1.99 8.97 -8.28
CA ARG A 47 2.33 10.15 -7.45
C ARG A 47 1.20 10.54 -6.51
N LYS A 48 -0.05 10.49 -6.96
CA LYS A 48 -1.21 10.76 -6.11
C LYS A 48 -1.29 9.75 -4.96
N LEU A 49 -1.06 8.46 -5.27
CA LEU A 49 -1.03 7.42 -4.25
C LEU A 49 0.04 7.69 -3.18
N ALA A 50 1.20 8.17 -3.59
CA ALA A 50 2.31 8.44 -2.69
C ALA A 50 2.10 9.68 -1.82
N VAL A 51 1.56 10.74 -2.39
CA VAL A 51 1.51 12.07 -1.75
C VAL A 51 0.14 12.37 -1.15
N ASN A 52 -0.93 11.94 -1.82
CA ASN A 52 -2.30 12.23 -1.41
C ASN A 52 -3.23 11.12 -1.93
N TYR A 53 -3.14 9.94 -1.36
CA TYR A 53 -3.90 8.79 -1.84
C TYR A 53 -5.43 9.02 -1.87
N PRO A 54 -6.05 9.82 -0.96
CA PRO A 54 -7.48 10.07 -1.06
C PRO A 54 -7.92 10.73 -2.37
N SER A 55 -7.01 11.40 -3.08
CA SER A 55 -7.29 12.02 -4.38
C SER A 55 -7.10 11.07 -5.56
N ALA A 56 -6.59 9.84 -5.34
CA ALA A 56 -6.35 8.89 -6.42
C ALA A 56 -7.66 8.37 -7.02
N PRO A 57 -7.73 8.23 -8.36
CA PRO A 57 -8.95 7.76 -9.03
C PRO A 57 -9.03 6.23 -8.98
N VAL A 58 -9.37 5.68 -7.83
CA VAL A 58 -9.52 4.24 -7.60
C VAL A 58 -10.95 3.92 -7.18
N GLU A 59 -11.35 2.65 -7.35
CA GLU A 59 -12.67 2.19 -6.91
C GLU A 59 -12.82 2.36 -5.39
N PRO A 60 -14.06 2.62 -4.90
CA PRO A 60 -14.30 2.79 -3.46
C PRO A 60 -13.78 1.65 -2.59
N LYS A 61 -13.90 0.41 -3.05
CA LYS A 61 -13.42 -0.76 -2.28
C LYS A 61 -11.89 -0.79 -2.17
N ILE A 62 -11.17 -0.28 -3.17
CA ILE A 62 -9.71 -0.14 -3.13
C ILE A 62 -9.33 0.99 -2.17
N MET A 63 -10.08 2.10 -2.19
CA MET A 63 -9.85 3.19 -1.25
C MET A 63 -9.99 2.73 0.21
N GLU A 64 -10.92 1.81 0.49
CA GLU A 64 -11.06 1.23 1.83
C GLU A 64 -9.80 0.45 2.26
N LEU A 65 -9.14 -0.24 1.34
CA LEU A 65 -7.85 -0.88 1.61
C LEU A 65 -6.77 0.15 1.97
N PHE A 66 -6.74 1.26 1.26
CA PHE A 66 -5.75 2.32 1.53
C PHE A 66 -5.97 2.96 2.91
N ARG A 67 -7.22 3.22 3.28
CA ARG A 67 -7.57 3.73 4.61
C ARG A 67 -7.21 2.76 5.72
N PHE A 68 -7.48 1.49 5.50
CA PHE A 68 -7.09 0.41 6.41
C PHE A 68 -5.57 0.37 6.60
N ALA A 69 -4.83 0.39 5.49
CA ALA A 69 -3.36 0.38 5.51
C ALA A 69 -2.80 1.63 6.20
N ASP A 70 -3.37 2.80 5.95
CA ASP A 70 -2.99 4.05 6.59
C ASP A 70 -3.10 3.93 8.12
N LYS A 71 -4.25 3.51 8.62
CA LYS A 71 -4.49 3.34 10.05
C LYS A 71 -3.55 2.30 10.66
N LEU A 72 -3.40 1.14 10.01
CA LEU A 72 -2.52 0.08 10.48
C LEU A 72 -1.06 0.55 10.54
N ASN A 73 -0.62 1.31 9.54
CA ASN A 73 0.75 1.83 9.48
C ASN A 73 1.02 2.92 10.53
N ARG A 74 0.07 3.84 10.73
CA ARG A 74 0.25 4.98 11.63
C ARG A 74 -0.06 4.66 13.08
N SER A 75 -1.11 3.87 13.33
CA SER A 75 -1.69 3.67 14.65
C SER A 75 -2.09 2.21 14.87
N PRO A 76 -1.14 1.26 14.82
CA PRO A 76 -1.48 -0.16 14.95
C PRO A 76 -2.17 -0.50 16.27
N GLY A 77 -1.87 0.23 17.34
CA GLY A 77 -2.52 0.04 18.65
C GLY A 77 -3.99 0.45 18.69
N GLU A 78 -4.47 1.18 17.69
CA GLU A 78 -5.87 1.62 17.60
C GLU A 78 -6.71 0.76 16.66
N MET A 79 -6.13 -0.28 16.07
CA MET A 79 -6.87 -1.18 15.18
C MET A 79 -7.92 -1.96 15.95
N GLU A 80 -9.12 -2.05 15.37
CA GLU A 80 -10.27 -2.73 15.95
C GLU A 80 -10.92 -3.69 14.94
N LYS A 81 -11.79 -4.56 15.44
CA LYS A 81 -12.54 -5.49 14.58
C LYS A 81 -13.33 -4.76 13.50
N VAL A 82 -13.89 -3.59 13.79
CA VAL A 82 -14.66 -2.81 12.82
C VAL A 82 -13.82 -2.41 11.60
N ASP A 83 -12.53 -2.23 11.74
CA ASP A 83 -11.65 -1.89 10.62
C ASP A 83 -11.58 -3.05 9.62
N VAL A 84 -11.48 -4.27 10.13
CA VAL A 84 -11.49 -5.48 9.30
C VAL A 84 -12.88 -5.71 8.70
N ASP A 85 -13.93 -5.54 9.49
CA ASP A 85 -15.31 -5.73 9.03
C ASP A 85 -15.67 -4.79 7.87
N ARG A 86 -15.15 -3.57 7.85
CA ARG A 86 -15.32 -2.65 6.70
C ARG A 86 -14.76 -3.22 5.40
N LEU A 87 -13.65 -3.93 5.47
CA LEU A 87 -13.08 -4.59 4.29
C LEU A 87 -13.96 -5.75 3.84
N ARG A 88 -14.52 -6.52 4.77
CA ARG A 88 -15.47 -7.59 4.45
C ARG A 88 -16.73 -7.04 3.79
N GLU A 89 -17.28 -5.96 4.33
CA GLU A 89 -18.45 -5.28 3.78
C GLU A 89 -18.19 -4.71 2.39
N ALA A 90 -16.96 -4.26 2.12
CA ALA A 90 -16.56 -3.79 0.80
C ALA A 90 -16.45 -4.92 -0.23
N GLY A 91 -16.51 -6.18 0.21
CA GLY A 91 -16.48 -7.36 -0.65
C GLY A 91 -15.13 -8.06 -0.75
N TRP A 92 -14.14 -7.68 0.07
CA TRP A 92 -12.85 -8.34 0.06
C TRP A 92 -12.90 -9.69 0.78
N SER A 93 -12.24 -10.70 0.19
CA SER A 93 -12.11 -12.03 0.78
C SER A 93 -11.16 -12.01 1.98
N GLU A 94 -11.24 -13.05 2.83
CA GLU A 94 -10.30 -13.20 3.96
C GLU A 94 -8.84 -13.25 3.48
N LEU A 95 -8.57 -13.89 2.34
CA LEU A 95 -7.23 -13.93 1.77
C LEU A 95 -6.76 -12.56 1.32
N ALA A 96 -7.64 -11.77 0.69
CA ALA A 96 -7.33 -10.40 0.29
C ALA A 96 -7.03 -9.51 1.51
N ILE A 97 -7.80 -9.66 2.58
CA ILE A 97 -7.58 -8.93 3.84
C ILE A 97 -6.23 -9.31 4.45
N PHE A 98 -5.93 -10.61 4.50
CA PHE A 98 -4.63 -11.10 4.96
C PHE A 98 -3.48 -10.47 4.13
N ASP A 99 -3.63 -10.46 2.80
CA ASP A 99 -2.64 -9.84 1.91
C ASP A 99 -2.47 -8.34 2.20
N ALA A 100 -3.55 -7.62 2.47
CA ALA A 100 -3.49 -6.19 2.81
C ALA A 100 -2.70 -5.97 4.10
N VAL A 101 -2.93 -6.78 5.11
CA VAL A 101 -2.17 -6.73 6.38
C VAL A 101 -0.70 -7.06 6.12
N LEU A 102 -0.43 -8.12 5.37
CA LEU A 102 0.93 -8.57 5.07
C LEU A 102 1.71 -7.51 4.29
N VAL A 103 1.15 -6.99 3.21
CA VAL A 103 1.80 -5.96 2.37
C VAL A 103 2.07 -4.69 3.19
N THR A 104 1.08 -4.21 3.95
CA THR A 104 1.24 -3.03 4.80
C THR A 104 2.36 -3.24 5.81
N SER A 105 2.37 -4.36 6.51
CA SER A 105 3.36 -4.67 7.55
C SER A 105 4.75 -4.85 6.95
N LEU A 106 4.85 -5.54 5.82
CA LEU A 106 6.11 -5.79 5.13
C LEU A 106 6.77 -4.48 4.69
N TYR A 107 6.01 -3.60 4.06
CA TYR A 107 6.58 -2.34 3.56
C TYR A 107 6.78 -1.31 4.66
N ALA A 108 5.98 -1.32 5.71
CA ALA A 108 6.28 -0.54 6.91
C ALA A 108 7.63 -0.95 7.51
N CYS A 109 7.92 -2.25 7.55
CA CYS A 109 9.21 -2.78 7.97
C CYS A 109 10.32 -2.37 6.99
N ALA A 110 10.12 -2.60 5.68
CA ALA A 110 11.12 -2.29 4.65
C ALA A 110 11.45 -0.79 4.59
N ASN A 111 10.45 0.08 4.75
CA ASN A 111 10.66 1.52 4.78
C ASN A 111 11.59 1.93 5.94
N ARG A 112 11.39 1.37 7.11
CA ARG A 112 12.21 1.66 8.29
C ARG A 112 13.60 1.05 8.17
N PHE A 113 13.68 -0.16 7.66
CA PHE A 113 14.95 -0.86 7.46
C PHE A 113 15.85 -0.09 6.48
N SER A 114 15.31 0.29 5.31
CA SER A 114 16.07 1.05 4.31
C SER A 114 16.44 2.45 4.82
N ALA A 115 15.53 3.14 5.49
CA ALA A 115 15.80 4.45 6.07
C ALA A 115 16.87 4.38 7.17
N GLY A 116 16.79 3.38 8.05
CA GLY A 116 17.76 3.17 9.13
C GLY A 116 19.17 2.88 8.62
N LEU A 117 19.30 2.24 7.46
CA LEU A 117 20.58 1.98 6.81
C LEU A 117 21.04 3.12 5.89
N GLY A 118 20.24 4.17 5.73
CA GLY A 118 20.58 5.29 4.87
C GLY A 118 20.54 4.97 3.38
N LEU A 119 19.76 3.96 2.97
CA LEU A 119 19.66 3.57 1.57
C LEU A 119 18.86 4.60 0.77
N ILE A 120 19.34 4.88 -0.44
CA ILE A 120 18.63 5.71 -1.43
C ILE A 120 18.56 4.95 -2.75
N ALA A 121 17.52 5.22 -3.55
CA ALA A 121 17.39 4.62 -4.87
C ALA A 121 18.42 5.22 -5.82
N ASP A 122 19.06 4.35 -6.60
CA ASP A 122 20.04 4.71 -7.63
C ASP A 122 19.55 4.35 -9.06
N PHE A 123 18.25 4.14 -9.17
CA PHE A 123 17.60 3.76 -10.44
C PHE A 123 16.48 4.72 -10.83
#